data_5698b314752ea4c60a626dfd1021f59a
#
_entry.id   5698b314752ea4c60a626dfd1021f59a
#
_cell.length_a   1.000
_cell.length_b   1.000
_cell.length_c   1.000
_cell.angle_alpha   90.00
_cell.angle_beta   90.00
_cell.angle_gamma   90.00
#
_symmetry.space_group_name_H-M   'P 1'
#
loop_
_entity.id
_entity.type
_entity.pdbx_description
1 polymer ?
#
loop_
_entity_poly.entity_id
_entity_poly.type
_entity_poly.pdbx_seq_one_letter_code
_entity_poly.pdbx_strand_id
1 'polypeptide(L)'
;AGIVSALLGPEVGRRFSAIEGLPLYVGSFLGLAALLSISFVILLLFYRNSYIESETQNESKRSLSEILKQPKLMLAVAAAAIAYSVMALVMTATPLSMHEIDNFSLEATTRVIQSHILAMYLPSFFSGALITRFGPLKVIKAGFVLMLVCVAIGWGNPEFFHYLGALIFLGVGWNFLFLGGTTLLTQCYRSAERFKVQAVNDFLVFGLQGVGSLSAGVLLAAIGWNGVMVFVLPALLVLALVLWFARNGFAPTPATR
;
A
#
# COMPACT_ATOMS: atom_id res chain seq x y z
N ALA A 1 -3.16 13.19 9.45
CA ALA A 1 -2.69 13.67 8.14
C ALA A 1 -3.40 12.93 7.00
N GLY A 2 -3.27 11.57 6.87
CA GLY A 2 -3.79 10.81 5.71
C GLY A 2 -5.27 11.02 5.35
N ILE A 3 -6.17 11.05 6.33
CA ILE A 3 -7.61 11.30 6.10
C ILE A 3 -7.87 12.71 5.56
N VAL A 4 -7.17 13.71 6.09
CA VAL A 4 -7.29 15.10 5.61
C VAL A 4 -6.78 15.17 4.17
N SER A 5 -5.66 14.52 3.86
CA SER A 5 -5.12 14.44 2.49
C SER A 5 -6.07 13.70 1.55
N ALA A 6 -6.77 12.66 2.03
CA ALA A 6 -7.75 11.91 1.25
C ALA A 6 -8.92 12.78 0.79
N LEU A 7 -9.37 13.67 1.65
CA LEU A 7 -10.50 14.57 1.34
C LEU A 7 -10.06 15.78 0.51
N LEU A 8 -8.95 16.41 0.89
CA LEU A 8 -8.51 17.66 0.27
C LEU A 8 -7.70 17.45 -1.01
N GLY A 9 -6.88 16.40 -1.09
CA GLY A 9 -5.96 16.19 -2.21
C GLY A 9 -6.64 16.14 -3.57
N PRO A 10 -7.58 15.19 -3.80
CA PRO A 10 -8.31 15.09 -5.07
C PRO A 10 -9.13 16.33 -5.40
N GLU A 11 -9.73 16.96 -4.37
CA GLU A 11 -10.53 18.17 -4.56
C GLU A 11 -9.67 19.38 -4.97
N VAL A 12 -8.50 19.55 -4.33
CA VAL A 12 -7.52 20.57 -4.73
C VAL A 12 -7.03 20.29 -6.15
N GLY A 13 -6.66 19.03 -6.47
CA GLY A 13 -6.25 18.65 -7.81
C GLY A 13 -7.31 19.01 -8.86
N ARG A 14 -8.56 18.70 -8.59
CA ARG A 14 -9.70 18.98 -9.47
C ARG A 14 -9.94 20.49 -9.65
N ARG A 15 -9.96 21.28 -8.56
CA ARG A 15 -10.20 22.73 -8.61
C ARG A 15 -9.11 23.49 -9.35
N PHE A 16 -7.87 23.04 -9.22
CA PHE A 16 -6.73 23.66 -9.90
C PHE A 16 -6.45 23.07 -11.29
N SER A 17 -7.22 22.06 -11.75
CA SER A 17 -6.99 21.43 -13.06
C SER A 17 -7.19 22.37 -14.25
N ALA A 18 -8.13 23.31 -14.16
CA ALA A 18 -8.51 24.23 -15.21
C ALA A 18 -8.40 25.69 -14.73
N ILE A 19 -7.19 26.24 -14.74
CA ILE A 19 -6.95 27.66 -14.49
C ILE A 19 -6.91 28.39 -15.83
N GLU A 20 -7.66 29.49 -15.98
CA GLU A 20 -7.65 30.31 -17.18
C GLU A 20 -6.23 30.75 -17.53
N GLY A 21 -5.85 30.59 -18.78
CA GLY A 21 -4.52 30.95 -19.30
C GLY A 21 -3.42 29.89 -19.10
N LEU A 22 -3.72 28.76 -18.46
CA LEU A 22 -2.77 27.63 -18.33
C LEU A 22 -3.27 26.38 -19.06
N PRO A 23 -2.36 25.54 -19.59
CA PRO A 23 -2.73 24.23 -20.10
C PRO A 23 -3.39 23.38 -19.02
N LEU A 24 -4.25 22.43 -19.45
CA LEU A 24 -4.99 21.54 -18.55
C LEU A 24 -4.06 20.82 -17.57
N TYR A 25 -4.43 20.77 -16.30
CA TYR A 25 -3.69 20.18 -15.17
C TYR A 25 -2.39 20.90 -14.72
N VAL A 26 -1.89 21.92 -15.42
CA VAL A 26 -0.69 22.65 -14.97
C VAL A 26 -0.91 23.27 -13.60
N GLY A 27 -2.08 23.84 -13.36
CA GLY A 27 -2.43 24.39 -12.04
C GLY A 27 -2.41 23.35 -10.92
N SER A 28 -2.84 22.11 -11.16
CA SER A 28 -2.78 21.03 -10.18
C SER A 28 -1.34 20.72 -9.77
N PHE A 29 -0.41 20.66 -10.73
CA PHE A 29 1.02 20.46 -10.45
C PHE A 29 1.64 21.65 -9.71
N LEU A 30 1.27 22.89 -10.06
CA LEU A 30 1.70 24.09 -9.33
C LEU A 30 1.20 24.11 -7.89
N GLY A 31 -0.06 23.72 -7.68
CA GLY A 31 -0.63 23.56 -6.33
C GLY A 31 0.11 22.52 -5.50
N LEU A 32 0.44 21.37 -6.09
CA LEU A 32 1.26 20.34 -5.44
C LEU A 32 2.66 20.85 -5.12
N ALA A 33 3.33 21.53 -6.05
CA ALA A 33 4.65 22.11 -5.84
C ALA A 33 4.64 23.13 -4.68
N ALA A 34 3.62 23.98 -4.61
CA ALA A 34 3.44 24.93 -3.50
C ALA A 34 3.29 24.21 -2.15
N LEU A 35 2.45 23.17 -2.05
CA LEU A 35 2.28 22.39 -0.83
C LEU A 35 3.57 21.69 -0.38
N LEU A 36 4.33 21.14 -1.32
CA LEU A 36 5.64 20.52 -1.04
C LEU A 36 6.65 21.56 -0.56
N SER A 37 6.66 22.73 -1.17
CA SER A 37 7.54 23.84 -0.77
C SER A 37 7.22 24.33 0.65
N ILE A 38 5.94 24.47 1.00
CA ILE A 38 5.50 24.82 2.37
C ILE A 38 5.96 23.73 3.35
N SER A 39 5.75 22.46 3.03
CA SER A 39 6.20 21.35 3.86
C SER A 39 7.72 21.33 4.07
N PHE A 40 8.48 21.63 3.02
CA PHE A 40 9.94 21.74 3.07
C PHE A 40 10.37 22.88 3.99
N VAL A 41 9.77 24.07 3.87
CA VAL A 41 10.05 25.21 4.73
C VAL A 41 9.74 24.90 6.21
N ILE A 42 8.60 24.25 6.47
CA ILE A 42 8.24 23.82 7.83
C ILE A 42 9.32 22.88 8.40
N LEU A 43 9.77 21.91 7.62
CA LEU A 43 10.85 21.00 8.03
C LEU A 43 12.15 21.77 8.32
N LEU A 44 12.55 22.69 7.45
CA LEU A 44 13.76 23.50 7.66
C LEU A 44 13.69 24.32 8.96
N LEU A 45 12.54 24.89 9.26
CA LEU A 45 12.37 25.78 10.43
C LEU A 45 12.24 25.03 11.74
N PHE A 46 11.57 23.86 11.74
CA PHE A 46 11.19 23.15 12.95
C PHE A 46 11.91 21.83 13.16
N TYR A 47 12.60 21.27 12.13
CA TYR A 47 13.35 20.04 12.30
C TYR A 47 14.62 20.28 13.12
N ARG A 48 14.63 19.78 14.35
CA ARG A 48 15.81 19.73 15.20
C ARG A 48 16.35 18.31 15.18
N ASN A 49 17.58 18.15 14.73
CA ASN A 49 18.25 16.86 14.71
C ASN A 49 18.63 16.48 16.17
N SER A 50 17.81 15.64 16.79
CA SER A 50 18.19 14.99 18.05
C SER A 50 18.95 13.72 17.69
N TYR A 51 20.26 13.81 17.66
CA TYR A 51 21.13 12.65 17.54
C TYR A 51 20.95 11.80 18.81
N ILE A 52 20.09 10.78 18.71
CA ILE A 52 20.08 9.71 19.72
C ILE A 52 21.24 8.80 19.30
N GLU A 53 22.34 8.92 19.99
CA GLU A 53 23.43 7.95 19.94
C GLU A 53 22.81 6.61 20.36
N SER A 54 22.52 5.77 19.37
CA SER A 54 22.13 4.39 19.62
C SER A 54 23.37 3.73 20.20
N GLU A 55 23.37 3.46 21.51
CA GLU A 55 24.35 2.55 22.11
C GLU A 55 24.35 1.28 21.25
N THR A 56 25.39 1.16 20.44
CA THR A 56 25.68 -0.07 19.70
C THR A 56 26.08 -1.11 20.73
N GLN A 57 25.09 -1.76 21.34
CA GLN A 57 25.35 -3.00 22.05
C GLN A 57 26.08 -3.91 21.08
N ASN A 58 27.12 -4.54 21.57
CA ASN A 58 28.05 -5.43 20.85
C ASN A 58 27.33 -6.75 20.43
N GLU A 59 26.14 -6.64 19.86
CA GLU A 59 25.38 -7.77 19.34
C GLU A 59 26.02 -8.23 18.02
N SER A 60 26.35 -9.50 17.95
CA SER A 60 26.83 -10.13 16.72
C SER A 60 25.77 -9.94 15.62
N LYS A 61 26.14 -9.20 14.56
CA LYS A 61 25.26 -8.93 13.42
C LYS A 61 25.16 -10.19 12.55
N ARG A 62 23.94 -10.69 12.37
CA ARG A 62 23.67 -11.76 11.40
C ARG A 62 23.92 -11.25 9.96
N SER A 63 24.28 -12.16 9.07
CA SER A 63 24.37 -11.84 7.64
C SER A 63 22.97 -11.51 7.07
N LEU A 64 22.90 -10.62 6.09
CA LEU A 64 21.63 -10.28 5.44
C LEU A 64 20.97 -11.52 4.82
N SER A 65 21.77 -12.43 4.22
CA SER A 65 21.29 -13.69 3.65
C SER A 65 20.63 -14.59 4.71
N GLU A 66 21.18 -14.65 5.91
CA GLU A 66 20.59 -15.42 7.01
C GLU A 66 19.25 -14.83 7.46
N ILE A 67 19.20 -13.51 7.56
CA ILE A 67 17.97 -12.80 7.97
C ILE A 67 16.87 -12.99 6.93
N LEU A 68 17.18 -12.85 5.65
CA LEU A 68 16.25 -12.98 4.53
C LEU A 68 15.67 -14.39 4.37
N LYS A 69 16.34 -15.43 4.86
CA LYS A 69 15.84 -16.81 4.83
C LYS A 69 14.76 -17.11 5.89
N GLN A 70 14.47 -16.19 6.79
CA GLN A 70 13.44 -16.40 7.82
C GLN A 70 12.03 -16.39 7.19
N PRO A 71 11.23 -17.47 7.35
CA PRO A 71 9.88 -17.52 6.76
C PRO A 71 8.97 -16.37 7.21
N LYS A 72 9.12 -15.91 8.46
CA LYS A 72 8.38 -14.76 8.99
C LYS A 72 8.74 -13.46 8.28
N LEU A 73 10.02 -13.24 8.00
CA LEU A 73 10.48 -12.06 7.27
C LEU A 73 10.02 -12.09 5.81
N MET A 74 10.12 -13.24 5.15
CA MET A 74 9.60 -13.40 3.79
C MET A 74 8.12 -13.06 3.70
N LEU A 75 7.31 -13.53 4.68
CA LEU A 75 5.90 -13.19 4.74
C LEU A 75 5.66 -11.70 5.00
N ALA A 76 6.43 -11.08 5.89
CA ALA A 76 6.31 -9.66 6.22
C ALA A 76 6.55 -8.79 4.99
N VAL A 77 7.65 -9.04 4.29
CA VAL A 77 8.03 -8.31 3.06
C VAL A 77 7.05 -8.60 1.93
N ALA A 78 6.68 -9.85 1.69
CA ALA A 78 5.74 -10.23 0.64
C ALA A 78 4.35 -9.59 0.87
N ALA A 79 3.84 -9.58 2.11
CA ALA A 79 2.57 -8.95 2.43
C ALA A 79 2.58 -7.45 2.11
N ALA A 80 3.61 -6.72 2.53
CA ALA A 80 3.74 -5.30 2.28
C ALA A 80 3.95 -4.99 0.78
N ALA A 81 4.86 -5.70 0.12
CA ALA A 81 5.23 -5.43 -1.27
C ALA A 81 4.09 -5.76 -2.24
N ILE A 82 3.42 -6.90 -2.05
CA ILE A 82 2.28 -7.29 -2.88
C ILE A 82 1.09 -6.35 -2.64
N ALA A 83 0.83 -5.98 -1.37
CA ALA A 83 -0.23 -5.01 -1.06
C ALA A 83 -0.02 -3.69 -1.81
N TYR A 84 1.19 -3.15 -1.79
CA TYR A 84 1.50 -1.89 -2.47
C TYR A 84 1.48 -2.01 -3.99
N SER A 85 2.03 -3.10 -4.54
CA SER A 85 2.03 -3.33 -5.99
C SER A 85 0.63 -3.45 -6.56
N VAL A 86 -0.21 -4.28 -5.93
CA VAL A 86 -1.62 -4.48 -6.34
C VAL A 86 -2.41 -3.18 -6.18
N MET A 87 -2.25 -2.51 -5.04
CA MET A 87 -2.93 -1.24 -4.78
C MET A 87 -2.55 -0.19 -5.83
N ALA A 88 -1.25 -0.02 -6.12
CA ALA A 88 -0.80 0.97 -7.08
C ALA A 88 -1.27 0.67 -8.50
N LEU A 89 -1.25 -0.59 -8.92
CA LEU A 89 -1.76 -1.02 -10.22
C LEU A 89 -3.25 -0.69 -10.37
N VAL A 90 -4.08 -1.17 -9.46
CA VAL A 90 -5.55 -1.05 -9.55
C VAL A 90 -6.00 0.40 -9.36
N MET A 91 -5.43 1.11 -8.34
CA MET A 91 -5.75 2.51 -8.10
C MET A 91 -5.38 3.41 -9.29
N THR A 92 -4.23 3.15 -9.95
CA THR A 92 -3.81 3.94 -11.12
C THR A 92 -4.65 3.62 -12.35
N ALA A 93 -5.04 2.36 -12.55
CA ALA A 93 -5.91 1.96 -13.65
C ALA A 93 -7.35 2.49 -13.52
N THR A 94 -7.86 2.66 -12.29
CA THR A 94 -9.25 3.03 -12.03
C THR A 94 -9.68 4.33 -12.69
N PRO A 95 -9.01 5.50 -12.50
CA PRO A 95 -9.46 6.74 -13.10
C PRO A 95 -9.38 6.69 -14.64
N LEU A 96 -8.42 5.97 -15.20
CA LEU A 96 -8.31 5.78 -16.65
C LEU A 96 -9.46 4.93 -17.16
N SER A 97 -9.80 3.84 -16.48
CA SER A 97 -10.93 2.99 -16.86
C SER A 97 -12.27 3.73 -16.72
N MET A 98 -12.52 4.35 -15.58
CA MET A 98 -13.79 5.04 -15.32
C MET A 98 -14.00 6.23 -16.24
N HIS A 99 -12.99 7.10 -16.38
CA HIS A 99 -13.18 8.37 -17.09
C HIS A 99 -12.99 8.24 -18.60
N GLU A 100 -11.90 7.59 -19.04
CA GLU A 100 -11.54 7.54 -20.46
C GLU A 100 -12.23 6.40 -21.23
N ILE A 101 -12.56 5.28 -20.56
CA ILE A 101 -13.16 4.10 -21.23
C ILE A 101 -14.66 4.06 -20.99
N ASP A 102 -15.10 4.12 -19.72
CA ASP A 102 -16.52 3.95 -19.36
C ASP A 102 -17.29 5.29 -19.28
N ASN A 103 -16.64 6.41 -19.60
CA ASN A 103 -17.23 7.75 -19.68
C ASN A 103 -17.93 8.23 -18.38
N PHE A 104 -17.47 7.78 -17.21
CA PHE A 104 -17.95 8.34 -15.95
C PHE A 104 -17.47 9.78 -15.77
N SER A 105 -18.28 10.59 -15.10
CA SER A 105 -17.90 11.97 -14.79
C SER A 105 -16.64 12.02 -13.91
N LEU A 106 -15.86 13.09 -14.04
CA LEU A 106 -14.69 13.32 -13.18
C LEU A 106 -15.07 13.36 -11.70
N GLU A 107 -16.28 13.85 -11.38
CA GLU A 107 -16.80 13.85 -10.02
C GLU A 107 -17.03 12.42 -9.49
N ALA A 108 -17.64 11.53 -10.28
CA ALA A 108 -17.84 10.13 -9.88
C ALA A 108 -16.50 9.42 -9.67
N THR A 109 -15.54 9.61 -10.57
CA THR A 109 -14.19 9.08 -10.46
C THR A 109 -13.50 9.59 -9.19
N THR A 110 -13.58 10.90 -8.92
CA THR A 110 -13.01 11.52 -7.71
C THR A 110 -13.60 10.91 -6.44
N ARG A 111 -14.90 10.67 -6.39
CA ARG A 111 -15.58 10.04 -5.24
C ARG A 111 -15.06 8.63 -4.97
N VAL A 112 -14.85 7.83 -6.03
CA VAL A 112 -14.28 6.48 -5.89
C VAL A 112 -12.86 6.53 -5.34
N ILE A 113 -12.00 7.40 -5.86
CA ILE A 113 -10.62 7.57 -5.36
C ILE A 113 -10.60 8.07 -3.92
N GLN A 114 -11.43 9.05 -3.56
CA GLN A 114 -11.53 9.54 -2.18
C GLN A 114 -11.97 8.43 -1.22
N SER A 115 -12.97 7.63 -1.62
CA SER A 115 -13.45 6.50 -0.82
C SER A 115 -12.36 5.45 -0.61
N HIS A 116 -11.56 5.17 -1.66
CA HIS A 116 -10.40 4.29 -1.57
C HIS A 116 -9.37 4.79 -0.55
N ILE A 117 -8.97 6.06 -0.66
CA ILE A 117 -7.96 6.63 0.24
C ILE A 117 -8.49 6.68 1.67
N LEU A 118 -9.78 6.98 1.88
CA LEU A 118 -10.41 6.85 3.20
C LEU A 118 -10.34 5.42 3.72
N ALA A 119 -10.64 4.42 2.88
CA ALA A 119 -10.57 3.01 3.22
C ALA A 119 -9.13 2.54 3.53
N MET A 120 -8.11 3.18 2.96
CA MET A 120 -6.71 2.92 3.31
C MET A 120 -6.35 3.39 4.73
N TYR A 121 -6.85 4.55 5.16
CA TYR A 121 -6.39 5.19 6.40
C TYR A 121 -7.36 5.06 7.57
N LEU A 122 -8.67 5.00 7.34
CA LEU A 122 -9.67 4.90 8.40
C LEU A 122 -9.49 3.65 9.28
N PRO A 123 -9.20 2.45 8.72
CA PRO A 123 -8.96 1.26 9.53
C PRO A 123 -7.75 1.38 10.46
N SER A 124 -6.79 2.27 10.19
CA SER A 124 -5.59 2.45 11.04
C SER A 124 -5.91 2.86 12.48
N PHE A 125 -7.08 3.44 12.74
CA PHE A 125 -7.51 3.74 14.11
C PHE A 125 -7.73 2.49 14.97
N PHE A 126 -8.05 1.37 14.36
CA PHE A 126 -8.32 0.12 15.08
C PHE A 126 -7.43 -1.06 14.65
N SER A 127 -6.72 -0.97 13.53
CA SER A 127 -5.82 -2.03 13.06
C SER A 127 -4.74 -2.38 14.08
N GLY A 128 -4.21 -1.39 14.80
CA GLY A 128 -3.26 -1.62 15.90
C GLY A 128 -3.85 -2.49 17.01
N ALA A 129 -5.10 -2.20 17.43
CA ALA A 129 -5.81 -3.01 18.42
C ALA A 129 -6.10 -4.44 17.89
N LEU A 130 -6.46 -4.58 16.61
CA LEU A 130 -6.64 -5.90 15.98
C LEU A 130 -5.34 -6.69 15.96
N ILE A 131 -4.22 -6.06 15.61
CA ILE A 131 -2.90 -6.71 15.62
C ILE A 131 -2.51 -7.14 17.04
N THR A 132 -2.74 -6.29 18.04
CA THR A 132 -2.44 -6.62 19.44
C THR A 132 -3.32 -7.77 19.94
N ARG A 133 -4.60 -7.79 19.57
CA ARG A 133 -5.56 -8.81 20.05
C ARG A 133 -5.43 -10.15 19.31
N PHE A 134 -5.22 -10.12 18.01
CA PHE A 134 -5.29 -11.32 17.16
C PHE A 134 -3.94 -11.75 16.60
N GLY A 135 -2.93 -10.89 16.69
CA GLY A 135 -1.61 -11.06 16.09
C GLY A 135 -1.54 -10.64 14.62
N PRO A 136 -0.34 -10.29 14.13
CA PRO A 136 -0.16 -9.77 12.77
C PRO A 136 -0.54 -10.79 11.69
N LEU A 137 -0.31 -12.09 11.91
CA LEU A 137 -0.64 -13.14 10.94
C LEU A 137 -2.13 -13.21 10.60
N LYS A 138 -3.02 -13.08 11.59
CA LYS A 138 -4.46 -13.12 11.34
C LYS A 138 -4.93 -11.87 10.60
N VAL A 139 -4.34 -10.71 10.90
CA VAL A 139 -4.63 -9.46 10.20
C VAL A 139 -4.14 -9.53 8.75
N ILE A 140 -2.94 -10.08 8.48
CA ILE A 140 -2.46 -10.33 7.12
C ILE A 140 -3.42 -11.26 6.35
N LYS A 141 -3.89 -12.35 6.97
CA LYS A 141 -4.87 -13.25 6.34
C LYS A 141 -6.18 -12.55 6.02
N ALA A 142 -6.69 -11.71 6.93
CA ALA A 142 -7.89 -10.91 6.67
C ALA A 142 -7.67 -9.93 5.50
N GLY A 143 -6.53 -9.24 5.46
CA GLY A 143 -6.15 -8.38 4.34
C GLY A 143 -6.06 -9.12 3.01
N PHE A 144 -5.50 -10.33 3.01
CA PHE A 144 -5.47 -11.20 1.83
C PHE A 144 -6.88 -11.55 1.32
N VAL A 145 -7.79 -11.93 2.21
CA VAL A 145 -9.19 -12.22 1.84
C VAL A 145 -9.86 -10.97 1.25
N LEU A 146 -9.65 -9.79 1.84
CA LEU A 146 -10.20 -8.54 1.32
C LEU A 146 -9.66 -8.18 -0.07
N MET A 147 -8.39 -8.50 -0.37
CA MET A 147 -7.85 -8.36 -1.73
C MET A 147 -8.55 -9.30 -2.73
N LEU A 148 -8.86 -10.54 -2.33
CA LEU A 148 -9.64 -11.45 -3.19
C LEU A 148 -11.07 -10.93 -3.41
N VAL A 149 -11.70 -10.37 -2.37
CA VAL A 149 -13.03 -9.74 -2.49
C VAL A 149 -12.96 -8.53 -3.43
N CYS A 150 -11.90 -7.71 -3.36
CA CYS A 150 -11.68 -6.63 -4.32
C CYS A 150 -11.69 -7.14 -5.76
N VAL A 151 -10.92 -8.19 -6.05
CA VAL A 151 -10.88 -8.79 -7.39
C VAL A 151 -12.25 -9.32 -7.81
N ALA A 152 -12.95 -10.03 -6.92
CA ALA A 152 -14.26 -10.60 -7.21
C ALA A 152 -15.33 -9.53 -7.50
N ILE A 153 -15.34 -8.41 -6.77
CA ILE A 153 -16.26 -7.30 -6.99
C ILE A 153 -15.86 -6.52 -8.25
N GLY A 154 -14.57 -6.29 -8.46
CA GLY A 154 -14.08 -5.53 -9.61
C GLY A 154 -14.19 -6.27 -10.94
N TRP A 155 -14.34 -7.60 -10.89
CA TRP A 155 -14.50 -8.42 -12.10
C TRP A 155 -15.95 -8.49 -12.53
N GLY A 156 -16.21 -8.27 -13.80
CA GLY A 156 -17.55 -8.30 -14.38
C GLY A 156 -17.87 -7.04 -15.17
N ASN A 157 -19.12 -6.61 -15.12
CA ASN A 157 -19.56 -5.41 -15.83
C ASN A 157 -19.19 -4.17 -14.99
N PRO A 158 -18.32 -3.26 -15.49
CA PRO A 158 -17.81 -2.14 -14.71
C PRO A 158 -18.85 -1.04 -14.51
N GLU A 159 -19.69 -1.18 -13.50
CA GLU A 159 -20.61 -0.13 -13.03
C GLU A 159 -19.98 0.67 -11.89
N PHE A 160 -20.53 1.83 -11.57
CA PHE A 160 -20.03 2.71 -10.49
C PHE A 160 -19.84 1.98 -9.17
N PHE A 161 -20.80 1.17 -8.74
CA PHE A 161 -20.73 0.43 -7.47
C PHE A 161 -19.69 -0.70 -7.48
N HIS A 162 -19.36 -1.27 -8.64
CA HIS A 162 -18.29 -2.24 -8.77
C HIS A 162 -16.92 -1.58 -8.54
N TYR A 163 -16.68 -0.42 -9.18
CA TYR A 163 -15.47 0.36 -8.92
C TYR A 163 -15.38 0.80 -7.46
N LEU A 164 -16.46 1.37 -6.91
CA LEU A 164 -16.50 1.84 -5.53
C LEU A 164 -16.21 0.71 -4.53
N GLY A 165 -16.92 -0.41 -4.67
CA GLY A 165 -16.76 -1.58 -3.81
C GLY A 165 -15.36 -2.18 -3.93
N ALA A 166 -14.87 -2.42 -5.14
CA ALA A 166 -13.52 -2.95 -5.37
C ALA A 166 -12.47 -2.07 -4.70
N LEU A 167 -12.54 -0.74 -4.87
CA LEU A 167 -11.56 0.17 -4.30
C LEU A 167 -11.65 0.32 -2.79
N ILE A 168 -12.83 0.23 -2.20
CA ILE A 168 -12.98 0.19 -0.74
C ILE A 168 -12.30 -1.06 -0.18
N PHE A 169 -12.59 -2.24 -0.74
CA PHE A 169 -11.96 -3.49 -0.28
C PHE A 169 -10.46 -3.54 -0.56
N LEU A 170 -10.00 -2.94 -1.65
CA LEU A 170 -8.59 -2.74 -1.95
C LEU A 170 -7.90 -1.91 -0.85
N GLY A 171 -8.51 -0.79 -0.45
CA GLY A 171 -7.96 0.10 0.59
C GLY A 171 -7.85 -0.57 1.95
N VAL A 172 -8.92 -1.22 2.42
CA VAL A 172 -8.91 -1.95 3.70
C VAL A 172 -7.95 -3.14 3.65
N GLY A 173 -7.96 -3.90 2.55
CA GLY A 173 -7.05 -5.02 2.32
C GLY A 173 -5.59 -4.59 2.35
N TRP A 174 -5.27 -3.50 1.66
CA TRP A 174 -3.94 -2.89 1.70
C TRP A 174 -3.54 -2.49 3.12
N ASN A 175 -4.41 -1.81 3.87
CA ASN A 175 -4.13 -1.41 5.25
C ASN A 175 -3.76 -2.61 6.12
N PHE A 176 -4.54 -3.68 6.07
CA PHE A 176 -4.31 -4.87 6.90
C PHE A 176 -3.04 -5.63 6.49
N LEU A 177 -2.78 -5.76 5.20
CA LEU A 177 -1.56 -6.41 4.70
C LEU A 177 -0.32 -5.59 5.04
N PHE A 178 -0.36 -4.28 4.82
CA PHE A 178 0.78 -3.40 5.05
C PHE A 178 1.09 -3.24 6.53
N LEU A 179 0.10 -2.92 7.38
CA LEU A 179 0.30 -2.79 8.83
C LEU A 179 0.66 -4.13 9.48
N GLY A 180 0.00 -5.21 9.08
CA GLY A 180 0.35 -6.56 9.54
C GLY A 180 1.77 -6.95 9.13
N GLY A 181 2.14 -6.70 7.88
CA GLY A 181 3.46 -6.97 7.33
C GLY A 181 4.56 -6.16 8.03
N THR A 182 4.39 -4.85 8.14
CA THR A 182 5.37 -3.98 8.80
C THR A 182 5.52 -4.30 10.29
N THR A 183 4.42 -4.63 10.98
CA THR A 183 4.48 -5.08 12.37
C THR A 183 5.21 -6.43 12.49
N LEU A 184 4.95 -7.37 11.57
CA LEU A 184 5.67 -8.64 11.57
C LEU A 184 7.16 -8.46 11.27
N LEU A 185 7.50 -7.54 10.37
CA LEU A 185 8.87 -7.21 10.00
C LEU A 185 9.70 -6.80 11.22
N THR A 186 9.15 -5.96 12.11
CA THR A 186 9.86 -5.49 13.31
C THR A 186 10.19 -6.62 14.29
N GLN A 187 9.53 -7.76 14.19
CA GLN A 187 9.81 -8.96 15.02
C GLN A 187 10.91 -9.86 14.45
N CYS A 188 11.41 -9.57 13.24
CA CYS A 188 12.34 -10.45 12.52
C CYS A 188 13.80 -10.01 12.60
N TYR A 189 14.10 -8.79 13.07
CA TYR A 189 15.44 -8.24 13.12
C TYR A 189 15.77 -7.66 14.50
N ARG A 190 17.08 -7.59 14.81
CA ARG A 190 17.64 -6.92 15.98
C ARG A 190 17.88 -5.43 15.71
N SER A 191 18.01 -4.61 16.74
CA SER A 191 18.24 -3.17 16.62
C SER A 191 19.41 -2.82 15.69
N ALA A 192 20.52 -3.56 15.79
CA ALA A 192 21.70 -3.38 14.94
C ALA A 192 21.51 -3.75 13.46
N GLU A 193 20.45 -4.51 13.11
CA GLU A 193 20.14 -5.00 11.77
C GLU A 193 19.06 -4.15 11.08
N ARG A 194 18.38 -3.29 11.86
CA ARG A 194 17.18 -2.53 11.45
C ARG A 194 17.35 -1.83 10.10
N PHE A 195 18.38 -1.03 9.95
CA PHE A 195 18.56 -0.22 8.74
C PHE A 195 18.74 -1.07 7.47
N LYS A 196 19.47 -2.19 7.56
CA LYS A 196 19.66 -3.10 6.42
C LYS A 196 18.36 -3.79 6.02
N VAL A 197 17.60 -4.27 7.00
CA VAL A 197 16.35 -5.00 6.74
C VAL A 197 15.28 -4.05 6.22
N GLN A 198 15.15 -2.86 6.81
CA GLN A 198 14.20 -1.85 6.33
C GLN A 198 14.56 -1.36 4.93
N ALA A 199 15.85 -1.14 4.62
CA ALA A 199 16.26 -0.73 3.28
C ALA A 199 15.86 -1.77 2.21
N VAL A 200 16.04 -3.06 2.48
CA VAL A 200 15.60 -4.13 1.56
C VAL A 200 14.07 -4.16 1.45
N ASN A 201 13.37 -4.07 2.58
CA ASN A 201 11.91 -4.01 2.58
C ASN A 201 11.38 -2.84 1.74
N ASP A 202 11.89 -1.64 1.99
CA ASP A 202 11.44 -0.43 1.32
C ASP A 202 11.77 -0.44 -0.17
N PHE A 203 12.95 -0.95 -0.54
CA PHE A 203 13.32 -1.13 -1.94
C PHE A 203 12.34 -2.07 -2.67
N LEU A 204 11.98 -3.20 -2.07
CA LEU A 204 11.03 -4.15 -2.67
C LEU A 204 9.61 -3.58 -2.69
N VAL A 205 9.15 -2.98 -1.60
CA VAL A 205 7.80 -2.40 -1.48
C VAL A 205 7.61 -1.28 -2.51
N PHE A 206 8.46 -0.26 -2.49
CA PHE A 206 8.31 0.91 -3.36
C PHE A 206 8.76 0.63 -4.80
N GLY A 207 9.71 -0.27 -5.00
CA GLY A 207 10.10 -0.74 -6.33
C GLY A 207 8.95 -1.45 -7.05
N LEU A 208 8.30 -2.42 -6.38
CA LEU A 208 7.14 -3.12 -6.95
C LEU A 208 5.91 -2.22 -7.07
N GLN A 209 5.72 -1.26 -6.15
CA GLN A 209 4.71 -0.21 -6.29
C GLN A 209 4.93 0.60 -7.58
N GLY A 210 6.16 1.03 -7.82
CA GLY A 210 6.52 1.77 -9.04
C GLY A 210 6.23 0.97 -10.31
N VAL A 211 6.62 -0.32 -10.33
CA VAL A 211 6.30 -1.23 -11.44
C VAL A 211 4.78 -1.36 -11.63
N GLY A 212 4.01 -1.56 -10.56
CA GLY A 212 2.56 -1.64 -10.61
C GLY A 212 1.93 -0.38 -11.21
N SER A 213 2.33 0.80 -10.74
CA SER A 213 1.80 2.08 -11.22
C SER A 213 2.18 2.34 -12.69
N LEU A 214 3.45 2.12 -13.06
CA LEU A 214 3.92 2.34 -14.44
C LEU A 214 3.28 1.39 -15.45
N SER A 215 2.97 0.15 -15.04
CA SER A 215 2.32 -0.83 -15.91
C SER A 215 0.80 -0.64 -16.05
N ALA A 216 0.17 0.14 -15.19
CA ALA A 216 -1.29 0.24 -15.11
C ALA A 216 -1.94 0.68 -16.42
N GLY A 217 -1.46 1.75 -17.04
CA GLY A 217 -2.00 2.25 -18.32
C GLY A 217 -1.79 1.27 -19.47
N VAL A 218 -0.60 0.65 -19.56
CA VAL A 218 -0.28 -0.32 -20.61
C VAL A 218 -1.15 -1.57 -20.47
N LEU A 219 -1.28 -2.12 -19.26
CA LEU A 219 -2.12 -3.29 -19.00
C LEU A 219 -3.59 -2.97 -19.27
N LEU A 220 -4.08 -1.83 -18.81
CA LEU A 220 -5.46 -1.42 -19.04
C LEU A 220 -5.76 -1.31 -20.54
N ALA A 221 -4.88 -0.71 -21.33
CA ALA A 221 -5.04 -0.59 -22.77
C ALA A 221 -4.97 -1.95 -23.50
N ALA A 222 -4.12 -2.87 -23.00
CA ALA A 222 -3.92 -4.18 -23.66
C ALA A 222 -5.01 -5.21 -23.33
N ILE A 223 -5.48 -5.27 -22.08
CA ILE A 223 -6.34 -6.35 -21.58
C ILE A 223 -7.63 -5.85 -20.91
N GLY A 224 -7.86 -4.55 -20.89
CA GLY A 224 -9.03 -3.93 -20.28
C GLY A 224 -9.10 -4.08 -18.75
N TRP A 225 -10.17 -3.52 -18.15
CA TRP A 225 -10.36 -3.55 -16.69
C TRP A 225 -10.42 -4.96 -16.11
N ASN A 226 -11.22 -5.84 -16.72
CA ASN A 226 -11.34 -7.24 -16.27
C ASN A 226 -10.00 -7.98 -16.35
N GLY A 227 -9.22 -7.71 -17.40
CA GLY A 227 -7.87 -8.26 -17.53
C GLY A 227 -6.94 -7.79 -16.41
N VAL A 228 -7.01 -6.52 -16.02
CA VAL A 228 -6.26 -5.98 -14.87
C VAL A 228 -6.65 -6.70 -13.58
N MET A 229 -7.95 -6.93 -13.33
CA MET A 229 -8.42 -7.69 -12.16
C MET A 229 -7.87 -9.13 -12.13
N VAL A 230 -7.87 -9.81 -13.27
CA VAL A 230 -7.29 -11.16 -13.38
C VAL A 230 -5.77 -11.13 -13.22
N PHE A 231 -5.09 -10.11 -13.76
CA PHE A 231 -3.64 -9.95 -13.65
C PHE A 231 -3.13 -9.79 -12.21
N VAL A 232 -4.00 -9.37 -11.28
CA VAL A 232 -3.69 -9.31 -9.84
C VAL A 232 -3.55 -10.69 -9.20
N LEU A 233 -4.26 -11.71 -9.72
CA LEU A 233 -4.32 -13.04 -9.11
C LEU A 233 -2.96 -13.76 -8.97
N PRO A 234 -2.02 -13.72 -9.92
CA PRO A 234 -0.70 -14.28 -9.74
C PRO A 234 0.06 -13.71 -8.53
N ALA A 235 -0.02 -12.40 -8.29
CA ALA A 235 0.60 -11.78 -7.13
C ALA A 235 -0.05 -12.27 -5.82
N LEU A 236 -1.38 -12.38 -5.79
CA LEU A 236 -2.10 -12.94 -4.64
C LEU A 236 -1.80 -14.42 -4.45
N LEU A 237 -1.61 -15.19 -5.53
CA LEU A 237 -1.18 -16.59 -5.43
C LEU A 237 0.21 -16.71 -4.78
N VAL A 238 1.16 -15.86 -5.17
CA VAL A 238 2.47 -15.80 -4.52
C VAL A 238 2.32 -15.53 -3.03
N LEU A 239 1.48 -14.56 -2.63
CA LEU A 239 1.21 -14.28 -1.22
C LEU A 239 0.58 -15.49 -0.50
N ALA A 240 -0.37 -16.18 -1.13
CA ALA A 240 -0.98 -17.39 -0.58
C ALA A 240 0.05 -18.50 -0.34
N LEU A 241 0.96 -18.72 -1.30
CA LEU A 241 2.05 -19.69 -1.17
C LEU A 241 3.00 -19.31 -0.03
N VAL A 242 3.39 -18.04 0.08
CA VAL A 242 4.23 -17.56 1.18
C VAL A 242 3.53 -17.72 2.53
N LEU A 243 2.23 -17.43 2.61
CA LEU A 243 1.41 -17.67 3.82
C LEU A 243 1.38 -19.15 4.19
N TRP A 244 1.27 -20.02 3.20
CA TRP A 244 1.25 -21.48 3.42
C TRP A 244 2.60 -21.99 3.91
N PHE A 245 3.71 -21.58 3.31
CA PHE A 245 5.06 -21.96 3.74
C PHE A 245 5.43 -21.39 5.11
N ALA A 246 5.05 -20.13 5.38
CA ALA A 246 5.38 -19.48 6.64
C ALA A 246 4.59 -20.03 7.85
N ARG A 247 3.50 -20.78 7.64
CA ARG A 247 2.65 -21.31 8.73
C ARG A 247 3.43 -22.09 9.79
N ASN A 248 4.45 -22.85 9.39
CA ASN A 248 5.27 -23.65 10.29
C ASN A 248 6.22 -22.78 11.14
N GLY A 249 6.59 -21.59 10.69
CA GLY A 249 7.39 -20.64 11.46
C GLY A 249 6.63 -19.95 12.61
N PHE A 250 5.30 -20.15 12.70
CA PHE A 250 4.45 -19.64 13.77
C PHE A 250 3.99 -20.74 14.75
N ALA A 251 4.47 -21.98 14.57
CA ALA A 251 4.21 -23.03 15.54
C ALA A 251 4.84 -22.64 16.89
N PRO A 252 4.15 -22.86 18.04
CA PRO A 252 4.75 -22.65 19.34
C PRO A 252 6.00 -23.52 19.45
N THR A 253 7.13 -22.92 19.82
CA THR A 253 8.31 -23.70 20.16
C THR A 253 7.91 -24.59 21.34
N PRO A 254 8.09 -25.94 21.28
CA PRO A 254 7.78 -26.78 22.44
C PRO A 254 8.58 -26.25 23.62
N ALA A 255 7.86 -25.98 24.73
CA ALA A 255 8.50 -25.57 25.95
C ALA A 255 9.52 -26.67 26.34
N THR A 256 10.80 -26.34 26.27
CA THR A 256 11.85 -27.19 26.84
C THR A 256 11.58 -27.27 28.34
N ARG A 257 11.12 -28.43 28.76
CA ARG A 257 10.97 -28.80 30.17
C ARG A 257 12.34 -28.89 30.84
#